data_a131b442579bb161d194bf23039de57d
#
_entry.id   a131b442579bb161d194bf23039de57d
#
_cell.length_a   1.000
_cell.length_b   1.000
_cell.length_c   1.000
_cell.angle_alpha   90.00
_cell.angle_beta   90.00
_cell.angle_gamma   90.00
#
_symmetry.space_group_name_H-M   'P 1'
#
loop_
_entity.id
_entity.type
_entity.pdbx_description
1 polymer ?
#
loop_
_entity_poly.entity_id
_entity_poly.type
_entity_poly.pdbx_seq_one_letter_code
_entity_poly.pdbx_strand_id
1 'polypeptide(L)'
;MKTVRLTVAQALIKFLDNQYIEFDGKVTKFVEGIFGIFGHGNVLGIGQALEQDSGNLIVRQGRNEQGMAHVAIGFAKQNLRKKIYACTSSVGPGAANMITAAATATANRI
;
A
#
# COMPACT_ATOMS: atom_id res chain seq x y z
N MET A 1 5.49 8.40 28.34
CA MET A 1 5.24 7.83 26.99
C MET A 1 6.57 7.85 26.21
N LYS A 2 6.98 6.72 25.65
CA LYS A 2 8.25 6.68 24.87
C LYS A 2 7.94 7.22 23.46
N THR A 3 8.55 8.32 23.06
CA THR A 3 8.37 8.92 21.73
C THR A 3 9.50 8.51 20.79
N VAL A 4 9.24 8.45 19.51
CA VAL A 4 10.22 8.20 18.45
C VAL A 4 10.13 9.31 17.40
N ARG A 5 11.27 9.76 16.90
CA ARG A 5 11.34 10.75 15.83
C ARG A 5 11.43 10.03 14.48
N LEU A 6 10.48 10.31 13.60
CA LEU A 6 10.37 9.71 12.26
C LEU A 6 10.10 10.78 11.22
N THR A 7 10.45 10.51 9.97
CA THR A 7 9.87 11.24 8.83
C THR A 7 8.41 10.80 8.64
N VAL A 8 7.62 11.60 7.93
CA VAL A 8 6.23 11.23 7.61
C VAL A 8 6.18 9.90 6.85
N ALA A 9 7.11 9.69 5.89
CA ALA A 9 7.18 8.44 5.14
C ALA A 9 7.47 7.23 6.05
N GLN A 10 8.45 7.34 6.94
CA GLN A 10 8.75 6.28 7.92
C GLN A 10 7.56 5.99 8.84
N ALA A 11 6.85 7.04 9.28
CA ALA A 11 5.66 6.87 10.10
C ALA A 11 4.53 6.16 9.34
N LEU A 12 4.33 6.50 8.06
CA LEU A 12 3.35 5.85 7.18
C LEU A 12 3.66 4.37 6.99
N ILE A 13 4.92 4.02 6.70
CA ILE A 13 5.33 2.61 6.54
C ILE A 13 5.09 1.82 7.83
N LYS A 14 5.47 2.36 8.99
CA LYS A 14 5.20 1.72 10.27
C LYS A 14 3.69 1.60 10.56
N PHE A 15 2.90 2.59 10.21
CA PHE A 15 1.45 2.52 10.34
C PHE A 15 0.88 1.38 9.49
N LEU A 16 1.25 1.28 8.22
CA LEU A 16 0.77 0.21 7.33
C LEU A 16 1.21 -1.18 7.81
N ASP A 17 2.44 -1.31 8.27
CA ASP A 17 2.97 -2.58 8.77
C ASP A 17 2.25 -3.09 10.03
N ASN A 18 1.69 -2.18 10.82
CA ASN A 18 1.00 -2.50 12.06
C ASN A 18 -0.53 -2.54 11.94
N GLN A 19 -1.07 -2.74 10.73
CA GLN A 19 -2.50 -2.91 10.54
C GLN A 19 -2.89 -4.39 10.64
N TYR A 20 -3.76 -4.71 11.59
CA TYR A 20 -4.27 -6.05 11.81
C TYR A 20 -5.80 -6.02 11.85
N ILE A 21 -6.42 -7.12 11.45
CA ILE A 21 -7.87 -7.34 11.58
C ILE A 21 -8.13 -8.63 12.36
N GLU A 22 -9.23 -8.65 13.07
CA GLU A 22 -9.76 -9.85 13.68
C GLU A 22 -10.98 -10.34 12.89
N PHE A 23 -10.97 -11.62 12.54
CA PHE A 23 -12.08 -12.29 11.87
C PHE A 23 -12.24 -13.71 12.42
N ASP A 24 -13.43 -14.04 12.89
CA ASP A 24 -13.75 -15.33 13.52
C ASP A 24 -12.76 -15.70 14.65
N GLY A 25 -12.41 -14.72 15.49
CA GLY A 25 -11.49 -14.91 16.61
C GLY A 25 -10.01 -15.06 16.20
N LYS A 26 -9.68 -14.93 14.93
CA LYS A 26 -8.31 -14.99 14.43
C LYS A 26 -7.81 -13.62 14.01
N VAL A 27 -6.75 -13.17 14.65
CA VAL A 27 -6.05 -11.92 14.29
C VAL A 27 -5.07 -12.20 13.15
N THR A 28 -5.16 -11.41 12.08
CA THR A 28 -4.27 -11.53 10.92
C THR A 28 -3.77 -10.15 10.49
N LYS A 29 -2.57 -10.11 9.92
CA LYS A 29 -2.04 -8.90 9.31
C LYS A 29 -2.91 -8.49 8.12
N PHE A 30 -3.33 -7.23 8.08
CA PHE A 30 -4.23 -6.73 7.06
C PHE A 30 -3.50 -6.22 5.82
N VAL A 31 -2.46 -5.39 5.99
CA VAL A 31 -1.65 -4.89 4.87
C VAL A 31 -0.49 -5.83 4.62
N GLU A 32 -0.56 -6.61 3.55
CA GLU A 32 0.46 -7.58 3.17
C GLU A 32 1.72 -6.92 2.63
N GLY A 33 1.55 -5.84 1.90
CA GLY A 33 2.66 -5.13 1.29
C GLY A 33 2.27 -3.84 0.60
N ILE A 34 3.20 -3.29 -0.13
CA ILE A 34 3.05 -2.04 -0.86
C ILE A 34 3.55 -2.16 -2.29
N PHE A 35 2.74 -1.70 -3.23
CA PHE A 35 3.18 -1.42 -4.60
C PHE A 35 3.68 0.02 -4.67
N GLY A 36 4.96 0.18 -4.99
CA GLY A 36 5.59 1.46 -5.23
C GLY A 36 5.80 1.71 -6.71
N ILE A 37 5.82 2.98 -7.10
CA ILE A 37 6.21 3.43 -8.43
C ILE A 37 7.26 4.54 -8.31
N PHE A 38 8.17 4.62 -9.25
CA PHE A 38 9.09 5.75 -9.32
C PHE A 38 8.32 7.01 -9.69
N GLY A 39 8.48 8.05 -8.88
CA GLY A 39 7.78 9.30 -9.08
C GLY A 39 8.22 10.37 -8.09
N HIS A 40 7.77 11.60 -8.32
CA HIS A 40 8.07 12.74 -7.47
C HIS A 40 7.59 12.48 -6.02
N GLY A 41 8.51 12.65 -5.07
CA GLY A 41 8.28 12.39 -3.65
C GLY A 41 8.33 10.91 -3.25
N ASN A 42 8.10 9.98 -4.16
CA ASN A 42 8.13 8.55 -3.84
C ASN A 42 9.55 8.04 -3.64
N VAL A 43 10.52 8.44 -4.47
CA VAL A 43 11.88 7.92 -4.39
C VAL A 43 12.57 8.34 -3.09
N LEU A 44 12.59 9.63 -2.78
CA LEU A 44 13.25 10.18 -1.59
C LEU A 44 12.38 10.14 -0.32
N GLY A 45 11.11 9.84 -0.44
CA GLY A 45 10.18 9.70 0.68
C GLY A 45 9.89 8.23 0.99
N ILE A 46 8.86 7.71 0.36
CA ILE A 46 8.37 6.34 0.62
C ILE A 46 9.41 5.28 0.22
N GLY A 47 10.06 5.43 -0.94
CA GLY A 47 11.08 4.51 -1.40
C GLY A 47 12.26 4.40 -0.43
N GLN A 48 12.78 5.53 0.01
CA GLN A 48 13.86 5.57 1.00
C GLN A 48 13.42 4.97 2.35
N ALA A 49 12.20 5.26 2.80
CA ALA A 49 11.69 4.71 4.04
C ALA A 49 11.54 3.18 3.98
N LEU A 50 11.08 2.64 2.84
CA LEU A 50 10.96 1.21 2.61
C LEU A 50 12.33 0.51 2.53
N GLU A 51 13.32 1.15 1.93
CA GLU A 51 14.70 0.64 1.87
C GLU A 51 15.35 0.59 3.26
N GLN A 52 15.07 1.58 4.08
CA GLN A 52 15.62 1.65 5.44
C GLN A 52 14.98 0.64 6.39
N ASP A 53 13.67 0.52 6.37
CA ASP A 53 12.91 -0.38 7.25
C ASP A 53 11.47 -0.57 6.71
N SER A 54 11.26 -1.63 5.94
CA SER A 54 9.93 -2.01 5.45
C SER A 54 9.13 -2.83 6.48
N GLY A 55 9.73 -3.19 7.60
CA GLY A 55 9.12 -4.12 8.54
C GLY A 55 8.82 -5.47 7.90
N ASN A 56 7.59 -5.92 8.01
CA ASN A 56 7.11 -7.16 7.40
C ASN A 56 6.33 -6.92 6.09
N LEU A 57 6.38 -5.70 5.53
CA LEU A 57 5.70 -5.40 4.26
C LEU A 57 6.47 -5.98 3.08
N ILE A 58 5.76 -6.65 2.18
CA ILE A 58 6.31 -7.09 0.91
C ILE A 58 6.34 -5.89 -0.04
N VAL A 59 7.54 -5.45 -0.42
CA VAL A 59 7.72 -4.32 -1.33
C VAL A 59 7.76 -4.82 -2.77
N ARG A 60 6.91 -4.26 -3.62
CA ARG A 60 6.86 -4.58 -5.04
C ARG A 60 6.91 -3.31 -5.86
N GLN A 61 7.78 -3.28 -6.86
CA GLN A 61 7.83 -2.19 -7.81
C GLN A 61 6.76 -2.38 -8.89
N GLY A 62 5.88 -1.37 -9.05
CA GLY A 62 4.96 -1.30 -10.16
C GLY A 62 5.60 -0.65 -11.39
N ARG A 63 5.07 -0.95 -12.56
CA ARG A 63 5.47 -0.30 -13.83
C ARG A 63 4.43 0.68 -14.33
N ASN A 64 3.22 0.59 -13.81
CA ASN A 64 2.06 1.36 -14.22
C ASN A 64 1.07 1.43 -13.06
N GLU A 65 0.60 2.61 -12.74
CA GLU A 65 -0.28 2.84 -11.58
C GLU A 65 -1.60 2.08 -11.71
N GLN A 66 -2.23 2.10 -12.88
CA GLN A 66 -3.48 1.38 -13.13
C GLN A 66 -3.29 -0.13 -12.99
N GLY A 67 -2.24 -0.66 -13.58
CA GLY A 67 -1.95 -2.09 -13.54
C GLY A 67 -1.71 -2.60 -12.11
N MET A 68 -0.85 -1.90 -11.32
CA MET A 68 -0.59 -2.34 -9.95
C MET A 68 -1.82 -2.21 -9.05
N ALA A 69 -2.64 -1.17 -9.24
CA ALA A 69 -3.87 -1.03 -8.48
C ALA A 69 -4.88 -2.14 -8.80
N HIS A 70 -5.01 -2.55 -10.07
CA HIS A 70 -5.84 -3.71 -10.45
C HIS A 70 -5.30 -5.02 -9.87
N VAL A 71 -3.97 -5.21 -9.80
CA VAL A 71 -3.37 -6.37 -9.12
C VAL A 71 -3.72 -6.37 -7.63
N ALA A 72 -3.65 -5.20 -6.98
CA ALA A 72 -4.02 -5.08 -5.57
C ALA A 72 -5.52 -5.40 -5.34
N ILE A 73 -6.41 -4.96 -6.24
CA ILE A 73 -7.84 -5.31 -6.21
C ILE A 73 -8.03 -6.82 -6.36
N GLY A 74 -7.37 -7.44 -7.34
CA GLY A 74 -7.40 -8.89 -7.53
C GLY A 74 -6.93 -9.66 -6.30
N PHE A 75 -5.84 -9.20 -5.68
CA PHE A 75 -5.32 -9.76 -4.43
C PHE A 75 -6.34 -9.65 -3.29
N ALA A 76 -6.95 -8.48 -3.10
CA ALA A 76 -7.96 -8.28 -2.07
C ALA A 76 -9.18 -9.18 -2.27
N LYS A 77 -9.65 -9.32 -3.51
CA LYS A 77 -10.76 -10.25 -3.86
C LYS A 77 -10.40 -11.69 -3.55
N GLN A 78 -9.24 -12.15 -3.98
CA GLN A 78 -8.76 -13.52 -3.75
C GLN A 78 -8.61 -13.85 -2.26
N ASN A 79 -8.26 -12.87 -1.45
CA ASN A 79 -8.15 -13.00 0.00
C ASN A 79 -9.46 -12.66 0.75
N LEU A 80 -10.59 -12.60 0.06
CA LEU A 80 -11.90 -12.30 0.65
C LEU A 80 -11.89 -10.98 1.47
N ARG A 81 -11.13 -10.00 1.05
CA ARG A 81 -10.91 -8.68 1.70
C ARG A 81 -10.22 -8.74 3.07
N LYS A 82 -9.67 -9.90 3.45
CA LYS A 82 -8.95 -10.08 4.71
C LYS A 82 -7.50 -9.63 4.64
N LYS A 83 -6.98 -9.37 3.43
CA LYS A 83 -5.66 -8.85 3.16
C LYS A 83 -5.70 -7.89 1.97
N ILE A 84 -4.89 -6.86 2.03
CA ILE A 84 -4.75 -5.86 0.97
C ILE A 84 -3.28 -5.55 0.67
N TYR A 85 -3.05 -4.94 -0.48
CA TYR A 85 -1.83 -4.20 -0.79
C TYR A 85 -2.13 -2.71 -0.81
N ALA A 86 -1.26 -1.90 -0.22
CA ALA A 86 -1.25 -0.47 -0.44
C ALA A 86 -0.63 -0.16 -1.81
N CYS A 87 -1.05 0.92 -2.44
CA CYS A 87 -0.48 1.38 -3.72
C CYS A 87 -0.10 2.86 -3.61
N THR A 88 1.05 3.21 -4.18
CA THR A 88 1.44 4.61 -4.34
C THR A 88 1.32 5.01 -5.81
N SER A 89 1.15 6.30 -6.07
CA SER A 89 1.18 6.86 -7.43
C SER A 89 2.25 7.94 -7.55
N SER A 90 2.68 8.23 -8.76
CA SER A 90 3.36 9.48 -9.03
C SER A 90 2.35 10.63 -9.09
N VAL A 91 2.83 11.87 -9.17
CA VAL A 91 1.96 13.06 -9.22
C VAL A 91 1.22 13.17 -10.56
N GLY A 92 0.10 13.90 -10.56
CA GLY A 92 -0.61 14.29 -11.75
C GLY A 92 -1.09 13.10 -12.60
N PRO A 93 -0.55 12.88 -13.81
CA PRO A 93 -0.99 11.81 -14.72
C PRO A 93 -0.89 10.40 -14.11
N GLY A 94 0.11 10.14 -13.27
CA GLY A 94 0.24 8.88 -12.56
C GLY A 94 -0.94 8.64 -11.61
N ALA A 95 -1.29 9.62 -10.79
CA ALA A 95 -2.45 9.56 -9.91
C ALA A 95 -3.75 9.42 -10.72
N ALA A 96 -3.90 10.20 -11.80
CA ALA A 96 -5.05 10.10 -12.70
C ALA A 96 -5.18 8.71 -13.32
N ASN A 97 -4.06 8.04 -13.61
CA ASN A 97 -4.03 6.68 -14.16
C ASN A 97 -4.62 5.63 -13.20
N MET A 98 -4.72 5.90 -11.91
CA MET A 98 -5.35 5.02 -10.93
C MET A 98 -6.88 5.15 -10.88
N ILE A 99 -7.48 6.16 -11.51
CA ILE A 99 -8.91 6.45 -11.40
C ILE A 99 -9.75 5.26 -11.86
N THR A 100 -9.39 4.61 -12.97
CA THR A 100 -10.11 3.42 -13.49
C THR A 100 -10.07 2.28 -12.46
N ALA A 101 -8.92 2.05 -11.83
CA ALA A 101 -8.80 1.03 -10.79
C ALA A 101 -9.60 1.42 -9.54
N ALA A 102 -9.58 2.70 -9.13
CA ALA A 102 -10.40 3.19 -8.02
C ALA A 102 -11.90 2.99 -8.28
N ALA A 103 -12.36 3.29 -9.51
CA ALA A 103 -13.74 3.02 -9.91
C ALA A 103 -14.06 1.53 -9.85
N THR A 104 -13.16 0.66 -10.32
CA THR A 104 -13.29 -0.81 -10.23
C THR A 104 -13.37 -1.27 -8.77
N ALA A 105 -12.52 -0.74 -7.90
CA ALA A 105 -12.54 -1.05 -6.47
C ALA A 105 -13.88 -0.65 -5.84
N THR A 106 -14.33 0.57 -6.10
CA THR A 106 -15.62 1.10 -5.61
C THR A 106 -16.80 0.24 -6.07
N ALA A 107 -16.86 -0.12 -7.36
CA ALA A 107 -17.91 -0.96 -7.90
C ALA A 107 -17.92 -2.37 -7.28
N ASN A 108 -16.78 -2.89 -6.88
CA ASN A 108 -16.63 -4.17 -6.22
C ASN A 108 -16.64 -4.09 -4.68
N ARG A 109 -16.81 -2.90 -4.11
CA ARG A 109 -16.78 -2.65 -2.65
C ARG A 109 -15.50 -3.17 -1.98
N ILE A 110 -14.39 -2.84 -2.59
CA ILE A 110 -13.03 -3.18 -2.12
C ILE A 110 -12.33 -1.93 -1.65
#